data_c311c3c4a1a9a6814f7a21842b0eec2e
#
_entry.id   c311c3c4a1a9a6814f7a21842b0eec2e
#
_cell.length_a   1.000
_cell.length_b   1.000
_cell.length_c   1.000
_cell.angle_alpha   90.00
_cell.angle_beta   90.00
_cell.angle_gamma   90.00
#
_symmetry.space_group_name_H-M   'P 1'
#
loop_
_entity.id
_entity.type
_entity.pdbx_description
1 polymer ?
#
loop_
_entity_poly.entity_id
_entity_poly.type
_entity_poly.pdbx_seq_one_letter_code
_entity_poly.pdbx_strand_id
1 'polypeptide(L)'
;MALAYDSPVVAAKIRKAGQADAAFVAELVGQLGYPAAVDETRGRMEKLDRDGQILLVADLDGEPVGIAVAQIYPVLVQDAAICRLAVLVVAEWARRRGVGRALTLAVEEEARRLGCDRVVLESAVWRDEAHEFYRSRRYESTAHGFQKRL
;
A
#
# COMPACT_ATOMS: atom_id res chain seq x y z
N MET A 1 -13.42 -13.41 31.36
CA MET A 1 -13.19 -11.96 31.31
C MET A 1 -12.01 -11.72 30.38
N ALA A 2 -12.32 -11.37 29.13
CA ALA A 2 -11.28 -11.07 28.15
C ALA A 2 -10.68 -9.71 28.49
N LEU A 3 -9.41 -9.70 28.88
CA LEU A 3 -8.63 -8.48 28.93
C LEU A 3 -8.50 -7.96 27.49
N ALA A 4 -9.25 -6.92 27.14
CA ALA A 4 -8.99 -6.15 25.97
C ALA A 4 -7.57 -5.59 26.11
N TYR A 5 -6.64 -6.16 25.40
CA TYR A 5 -5.34 -5.56 25.17
C TYR A 5 -5.57 -4.37 24.25
N ASP A 6 -5.89 -3.26 24.87
CA ASP A 6 -5.87 -1.96 24.22
C ASP A 6 -4.38 -1.59 24.08
N SER A 7 -3.76 -2.19 23.06
CA SER A 7 -2.44 -1.75 22.63
C SER A 7 -2.61 -0.30 22.21
N PRO A 8 -1.85 0.65 22.75
CA PRO A 8 -1.92 2.02 22.30
C PRO A 8 -1.71 2.02 20.80
N VAL A 9 -2.72 2.49 20.04
CA VAL A 9 -2.60 2.69 18.62
C VAL A 9 -1.49 3.71 18.43
N VAL A 10 -0.28 3.23 18.18
CA VAL A 10 0.83 4.11 17.80
C VAL A 10 0.41 4.74 16.50
N ALA A 11 0.08 6.02 16.52
CA ALA A 11 -0.42 6.74 15.36
C ALA A 11 0.72 6.89 14.36
N ALA A 12 0.76 6.00 13.36
CA ALA A 12 1.65 6.17 12.23
C ALA A 12 1.26 7.45 11.48
N LYS A 13 2.22 8.32 11.24
CA LYS A 13 2.03 9.51 10.40
C LYS A 13 2.17 9.11 8.95
N ILE A 14 1.10 9.31 8.17
CA ILE A 14 1.12 9.03 6.73
C ILE A 14 1.44 10.32 5.97
N ARG A 15 2.36 10.20 5.03
CA ARG A 15 2.78 11.32 4.16
C ARG A 15 3.07 10.84 2.74
N LYS A 16 3.08 11.75 1.79
CA LYS A 16 3.58 11.48 0.43
C LYS A 16 5.08 11.16 0.48
N ALA A 17 5.53 10.19 -0.32
CA ALA A 17 6.94 9.90 -0.47
C ALA A 17 7.67 11.00 -1.21
N GLY A 18 8.89 11.28 -0.79
CA GLY A 18 9.83 12.15 -1.49
C GLY A 18 11.03 11.37 -2.03
N GLN A 19 11.87 12.02 -2.83
CA GLN A 19 13.07 11.39 -3.41
C GLN A 19 14.07 10.90 -2.34
N ALA A 20 14.07 11.53 -1.16
CA ALA A 20 14.88 11.10 -0.01
C ALA A 20 14.47 9.73 0.55
N ASP A 21 13.27 9.25 0.23
CA ASP A 21 12.78 7.94 0.68
C ASP A 21 13.26 6.78 -0.21
N ALA A 22 13.96 7.04 -1.32
CA ALA A 22 14.29 6.01 -2.32
C ALA A 22 15.07 4.82 -1.75
N ALA A 23 16.01 5.02 -0.84
CA ALA A 23 16.75 3.96 -0.19
C ALA A 23 15.83 3.07 0.66
N PHE A 24 14.96 3.66 1.45
CA PHE A 24 13.98 2.94 2.27
C PHE A 24 12.95 2.20 1.40
N VAL A 25 12.44 2.83 0.35
CA VAL A 25 11.53 2.18 -0.60
C VAL A 25 12.20 0.97 -1.27
N ALA A 26 13.45 1.10 -1.71
CA ALA A 26 14.21 0.00 -2.31
C ALA A 26 14.37 -1.18 -1.34
N GLU A 27 14.65 -0.90 -0.08
CA GLU A 27 14.75 -1.93 0.97
C GLU A 27 13.42 -2.68 1.16
N LEU A 28 12.30 -1.96 1.30
CA LEU A 28 10.99 -2.58 1.49
C LEU A 28 10.51 -3.38 0.27
N VAL A 29 10.73 -2.87 -0.93
CA VAL A 29 10.41 -3.58 -2.18
C VAL A 29 11.26 -4.83 -2.33
N GLY A 30 12.53 -4.78 -1.89
CA GLY A 30 13.41 -5.95 -1.80
C GLY A 30 12.86 -7.03 -0.87
N GLN A 31 12.28 -6.66 0.27
CA GLN A 31 11.62 -7.61 1.19
C GLN A 31 10.41 -8.33 0.56
N LEU A 32 9.76 -7.73 -0.44
CA LEU A 32 8.70 -8.36 -1.23
C LEU A 32 9.24 -9.36 -2.28
N GLY A 33 10.54 -9.47 -2.45
CA GLY A 33 11.17 -10.33 -3.46
C GLY A 33 11.47 -9.62 -4.80
N TYR A 34 11.45 -8.29 -4.83
CA TYR A 34 11.77 -7.48 -6.01
C TYR A 34 12.97 -6.56 -5.74
N PRO A 35 14.18 -7.12 -5.54
CA PRO A 35 15.37 -6.30 -5.26
C PRO A 35 15.66 -5.36 -6.42
N ALA A 36 15.99 -4.11 -6.09
CA ALA A 36 16.39 -3.09 -7.04
C ALA A 36 17.42 -2.15 -6.38
N ALA A 37 18.31 -1.59 -7.19
CA ALA A 37 19.22 -0.55 -6.73
C ALA A 37 18.44 0.73 -6.34
N VAL A 38 19.04 1.54 -5.47
CA VAL A 38 18.40 2.79 -5.02
C VAL A 38 18.11 3.74 -6.19
N ASP A 39 19.03 3.87 -7.15
CA ASP A 39 18.85 4.74 -8.32
C ASP A 39 17.75 4.24 -9.27
N GLU A 40 17.63 2.92 -9.46
CA GLU A 40 16.52 2.33 -10.20
C GLU A 40 15.18 2.61 -9.52
N THR A 41 15.14 2.45 -8.19
CA THR A 41 13.96 2.75 -7.39
C THR A 41 13.58 4.22 -7.49
N ARG A 42 14.55 5.12 -7.40
CA ARG A 42 14.34 6.57 -7.57
C ARG A 42 13.72 6.90 -8.92
N GLY A 43 14.23 6.32 -10.00
CA GLY A 43 13.67 6.51 -11.35
C GLY A 43 12.24 5.99 -11.47
N ARG A 44 11.92 4.86 -10.82
CA ARG A 44 10.54 4.32 -10.76
C ARG A 44 9.62 5.25 -9.96
N MET A 45 10.07 5.79 -8.84
CA MET A 45 9.31 6.76 -8.03
C MET A 45 9.01 8.05 -8.81
N GLU A 46 9.99 8.58 -9.55
CA GLU A 46 9.81 9.74 -10.44
C GLU A 46 8.76 9.48 -11.53
N LYS A 47 8.77 8.29 -12.11
CA LYS A 47 7.77 7.90 -13.11
C LYS A 47 6.38 7.82 -12.50
N LEU A 48 6.24 7.20 -11.33
CA LEU A 48 4.95 7.12 -10.62
C LEU A 48 4.39 8.51 -10.31
N ASP A 49 5.23 9.43 -9.85
CA ASP A 49 4.83 10.81 -9.54
C ASP A 49 4.38 11.57 -10.80
N ARG A 50 5.10 11.45 -11.92
CA ARG A 50 4.70 12.03 -13.20
C ARG A 50 3.38 11.49 -13.74
N ASP A 51 3.12 10.22 -13.52
CA ASP A 51 1.89 9.53 -13.95
C ASP A 51 0.72 9.80 -12.98
N GLY A 52 0.92 10.66 -11.96
CA GLY A 52 -0.11 11.00 -10.98
C GLY A 52 -0.49 9.86 -10.04
N GLN A 53 0.40 8.88 -9.86
CA GLN A 53 0.17 7.76 -8.98
C GLN A 53 0.44 8.14 -7.52
N ILE A 54 -0.18 7.39 -6.60
CA ILE A 54 -0.06 7.63 -5.16
C ILE A 54 1.10 6.79 -4.62
N LEU A 55 2.06 7.43 -3.98
CA LEU A 55 3.09 6.76 -3.19
C LEU A 55 3.14 7.37 -1.80
N LEU A 56 2.74 6.61 -0.79
CA LEU A 56 2.67 7.02 0.61
C LEU A 56 3.74 6.31 1.43
N VAL A 57 4.25 7.02 2.43
CA VAL A 57 5.14 6.51 3.47
C VAL A 57 4.45 6.65 4.81
N ALA A 58 4.57 5.63 5.64
CA ALA A 58 4.19 5.67 7.05
C ALA A 58 5.43 5.85 7.92
N ASP A 59 5.42 6.86 8.75
CA ASP A 59 6.45 7.09 9.77
C ASP A 59 5.93 6.70 11.17
N LEU A 60 6.76 6.03 11.95
CA LEU A 60 6.59 5.85 13.39
C LEU A 60 7.75 6.53 14.10
N ASP A 61 7.43 7.43 15.04
CA ASP A 61 8.44 8.17 15.81
C ASP A 61 9.51 8.85 14.93
N GLY A 62 9.10 9.34 13.76
CA GLY A 62 9.98 10.01 12.80
C GLY A 62 10.76 9.09 11.86
N GLU A 63 10.63 7.76 12.01
CA GLU A 63 11.29 6.77 11.15
C GLU A 63 10.31 6.17 10.15
N PRO A 64 10.67 6.05 8.86
CA PRO A 64 9.83 5.41 7.88
C PRO A 64 9.76 3.90 8.13
N VAL A 65 8.55 3.36 8.14
CA VAL A 65 8.29 1.94 8.49
C VAL A 65 7.40 1.19 7.51
N GLY A 66 6.82 1.88 6.55
CA GLY A 66 5.94 1.24 5.57
C GLY A 66 5.65 2.11 4.37
N ILE A 67 5.23 1.49 3.29
CA ILE A 67 4.83 2.16 2.05
C ILE A 67 3.53 1.60 1.50
N ALA A 68 2.79 2.43 0.78
CA ALA A 68 1.68 2.04 -0.08
C ALA A 68 1.81 2.72 -1.44
N VAL A 69 1.60 1.96 -2.51
CA VAL A 69 1.51 2.48 -3.88
C VAL A 69 0.12 2.20 -4.40
N ALA A 70 -0.57 3.22 -4.90
CA ALA A 70 -1.88 3.07 -5.49
C ALA A 70 -1.95 3.78 -6.85
N GLN A 71 -2.70 3.19 -7.75
CA GLN A 71 -2.91 3.66 -9.12
C GLN A 71 -4.37 4.04 -9.29
N ILE A 72 -4.61 5.22 -9.85
CA ILE A 72 -5.95 5.67 -10.19
C ILE A 72 -6.11 5.55 -11.70
N TYR A 73 -7.14 4.86 -12.14
CA TYR A 73 -7.38 4.69 -13.57
C TYR A 73 -8.88 4.76 -13.92
N PRO A 74 -9.19 5.39 -15.05
CA PRO A 74 -10.55 5.39 -15.59
C PRO A 74 -10.89 4.02 -16.18
N VAL A 75 -12.16 3.70 -16.21
CA VAL A 75 -12.70 2.50 -16.87
C VAL A 75 -13.83 2.86 -17.83
N LEU A 76 -13.96 2.10 -18.90
CA LEU A 76 -14.97 2.38 -19.93
C LEU A 76 -16.41 2.18 -19.45
N VAL A 77 -16.60 1.31 -18.47
CA VAL A 77 -17.93 0.80 -18.09
C VAL A 77 -18.64 1.62 -17.02
N GLN A 78 -18.01 2.66 -16.50
CA GLN A 78 -18.59 3.57 -15.49
C GLN A 78 -17.84 4.91 -15.48
N ASP A 79 -18.49 5.95 -14.91
CA ASP A 79 -17.90 7.28 -14.79
C ASP A 79 -16.85 7.38 -13.67
N ALA A 80 -17.09 6.72 -12.53
CA ALA A 80 -16.14 6.73 -11.42
C ALA A 80 -14.85 5.97 -11.77
N ALA A 81 -13.71 6.51 -11.40
CA ALA A 81 -12.42 5.84 -11.51
C ALA A 81 -12.30 4.69 -10.47
N ILE A 82 -11.33 3.83 -10.69
CA ILE A 82 -10.96 2.76 -9.76
C ILE A 82 -9.58 3.05 -9.20
N CYS A 83 -9.40 2.83 -7.90
CA CYS A 83 -8.10 2.85 -7.23
C CYS A 83 -7.58 1.41 -7.10
N ARG A 84 -6.38 1.13 -7.61
CA ARG A 84 -5.69 -0.15 -7.41
C ARG A 84 -4.58 0.03 -6.39
N LEU A 85 -4.69 -0.63 -5.25
CA LEU A 85 -3.59 -0.76 -4.29
C LEU A 85 -2.58 -1.77 -4.85
N ALA A 86 -1.50 -1.26 -5.44
CA ALA A 86 -0.52 -2.07 -6.16
C ALA A 86 0.57 -2.63 -5.24
N VAL A 87 0.96 -1.88 -4.21
CA VAL A 87 1.97 -2.26 -3.22
C VAL A 87 1.50 -1.84 -1.83
N LEU A 88 1.62 -2.74 -0.88
CA LEU A 88 1.50 -2.47 0.55
C LEU A 88 2.54 -3.29 1.27
N VAL A 89 3.50 -2.66 1.90
CA VAL A 89 4.53 -3.34 2.66
C VAL A 89 4.90 -2.55 3.92
N VAL A 90 5.04 -3.27 5.01
CA VAL A 90 5.46 -2.75 6.32
C VAL A 90 6.76 -3.45 6.70
N ALA A 91 7.73 -2.70 7.18
CA ALA A 91 8.99 -3.25 7.68
C ALA A 91 8.70 -4.35 8.72
N GLU A 92 9.42 -5.45 8.66
CA GLU A 92 9.15 -6.65 9.46
C GLU A 92 9.07 -6.34 10.95
N TRP A 93 10.02 -5.53 11.46
CA TRP A 93 10.07 -5.13 12.86
C TRP A 93 8.93 -4.19 13.30
N ALA A 94 8.22 -3.56 12.36
CA ALA A 94 7.11 -2.64 12.62
C ALA A 94 5.73 -3.26 12.38
N ARG A 95 5.66 -4.53 12.02
CA ARG A 95 4.39 -5.24 11.78
C ARG A 95 3.57 -5.40 13.05
N ARG A 96 2.26 -5.60 12.90
CA ARG A 96 1.27 -5.75 13.99
C ARG A 96 1.16 -4.53 14.92
N ARG A 97 1.55 -3.35 14.41
CA ARG A 97 1.47 -2.07 15.12
C ARG A 97 0.46 -1.10 14.48
N GLY A 98 -0.42 -1.61 13.61
CA GLY A 98 -1.44 -0.80 12.95
C GLY A 98 -0.95 0.02 11.74
N VAL A 99 0.30 -0.13 11.31
CA VAL A 99 0.87 0.62 10.17
C VAL A 99 0.16 0.30 8.86
N GLY A 100 -0.05 -0.98 8.56
CA GLY A 100 -0.77 -1.42 7.35
C GLY A 100 -2.21 -0.90 7.33
N ARG A 101 -2.87 -0.88 8.49
CA ARG A 101 -4.20 -0.28 8.64
C ARG A 101 -4.18 1.21 8.33
N ALA A 102 -3.23 1.96 8.88
CA ALA A 102 -3.12 3.39 8.63
C ALA A 102 -2.86 3.70 7.15
N LEU A 103 -1.99 2.93 6.49
CA LEU A 103 -1.72 3.07 5.06
C LEU A 103 -2.94 2.76 4.19
N THR A 104 -3.67 1.69 4.46
CA THR A 104 -4.88 1.35 3.70
C THR A 104 -5.96 2.41 3.86
N LEU A 105 -6.19 2.91 5.07
CA LEU A 105 -7.13 4.01 5.31
C LEU A 105 -6.76 5.29 4.55
N ALA A 106 -5.47 5.64 4.52
CA ALA A 106 -4.99 6.81 3.78
C ALA A 106 -5.19 6.64 2.26
N VAL A 107 -4.94 5.45 1.71
CA VAL A 107 -5.21 5.14 0.29
C VAL A 107 -6.71 5.24 0.00
N GLU A 108 -7.57 4.69 0.85
CA GLU A 108 -9.03 4.76 0.69
C GLU A 108 -9.55 6.20 0.73
N GLU A 109 -9.02 7.03 1.63
CA GLU A 109 -9.37 8.44 1.72
C GLU A 109 -8.96 9.21 0.47
N GLU A 110 -7.73 9.00 -0.01
CA GLU A 110 -7.24 9.63 -1.23
C GLU A 110 -8.02 9.16 -2.47
N ALA A 111 -8.37 7.87 -2.54
CA ALA A 111 -9.22 7.33 -3.59
C ALA A 111 -10.60 8.01 -3.62
N ARG A 112 -11.23 8.22 -2.46
CA ARG A 112 -12.51 8.96 -2.38
C ARG A 112 -12.36 10.40 -2.84
N ARG A 113 -11.29 11.07 -2.41
CA ARG A 113 -10.99 12.46 -2.82
C ARG A 113 -10.82 12.58 -4.33
N LEU A 114 -10.25 11.56 -4.98
CA LEU A 114 -10.03 11.50 -6.43
C LEU A 114 -11.22 10.93 -7.23
N GLY A 115 -12.36 10.72 -6.59
CA GLY A 115 -13.59 10.28 -7.26
C GLY A 115 -13.66 8.79 -7.60
N CYS A 116 -12.86 7.96 -6.94
CA CYS A 116 -12.97 6.51 -7.08
C CYS A 116 -14.17 5.98 -6.30
N ASP A 117 -14.84 4.95 -6.83
CA ASP A 117 -15.94 4.28 -6.13
C ASP A 117 -15.46 3.06 -5.31
N ARG A 118 -14.26 2.57 -5.56
CA ARG A 118 -13.69 1.41 -4.88
C ARG A 118 -12.17 1.37 -4.92
N VAL A 119 -11.61 0.59 -3.99
CA VAL A 119 -10.22 0.17 -4.01
C VAL A 119 -10.18 -1.32 -4.35
N VAL A 120 -9.37 -1.69 -5.33
CA VAL A 120 -9.11 -3.08 -5.71
C VAL A 120 -7.65 -3.43 -5.45
N LEU A 121 -7.37 -4.70 -5.21
CA LEU A 121 -6.00 -5.20 -5.07
C LEU A 121 -5.90 -6.65 -5.51
N GLU A 122 -4.70 -7.09 -5.76
CA GLU A 122 -4.37 -8.49 -6.02
C GLU A 122 -3.37 -8.96 -4.96
N SER A 123 -3.58 -10.16 -4.45
CA SER A 123 -2.67 -10.80 -3.51
C SER A 123 -2.48 -12.25 -3.94
N ALA A 124 -1.24 -12.71 -3.91
CA ALA A 124 -0.92 -14.08 -4.29
C ALA A 124 -1.70 -15.09 -3.43
N VAL A 125 -2.15 -16.18 -4.05
CA VAL A 125 -3.05 -17.17 -3.42
C VAL A 125 -2.46 -17.83 -2.17
N TRP A 126 -1.13 -17.86 -2.04
CA TRP A 126 -0.42 -18.46 -0.89
C TRP A 126 -0.18 -17.48 0.28
N ARG A 127 -0.60 -16.20 0.15
CA ARG A 127 -0.36 -15.17 1.19
C ARG A 127 -1.52 -15.09 2.17
N ASP A 128 -1.74 -16.14 2.96
CA ASP A 128 -2.88 -16.26 3.86
C ASP A 128 -2.97 -15.12 4.88
N GLU A 129 -1.85 -14.69 5.48
CA GLU A 129 -1.83 -13.57 6.42
C GLU A 129 -2.29 -12.25 5.77
N ALA A 130 -1.89 -12.00 4.51
CA ALA A 130 -2.35 -10.83 3.77
C ALA A 130 -3.84 -10.91 3.50
N HIS A 131 -4.36 -12.09 3.15
CA HIS A 131 -5.80 -12.30 2.92
C HIS A 131 -6.60 -12.05 4.20
N GLU A 132 -6.15 -12.53 5.35
CA GLU A 132 -6.79 -12.26 6.65
C GLU A 132 -6.78 -10.76 6.96
N PHE A 133 -5.65 -10.10 6.75
CA PHE A 133 -5.54 -8.65 6.92
C PHE A 133 -6.58 -7.92 6.06
N TYR A 134 -6.68 -8.20 4.75
CA TYR A 134 -7.63 -7.51 3.87
C TYR A 134 -9.08 -7.81 4.25
N ARG A 135 -9.43 -9.04 4.60
CA ARG A 135 -10.76 -9.39 5.10
C ARG A 135 -11.10 -8.61 6.38
N SER A 136 -10.15 -8.46 7.31
CA SER A 136 -10.34 -7.66 8.53
C SER A 136 -10.60 -6.17 8.22
N ARG A 137 -10.15 -5.71 7.05
CA ARG A 137 -10.40 -4.36 6.52
C ARG A 137 -11.63 -4.28 5.63
N ARG A 138 -12.46 -5.32 5.59
CA ARG A 138 -13.71 -5.44 4.80
C ARG A 138 -13.47 -5.48 3.28
N TYR A 139 -12.30 -5.90 2.85
CA TYR A 139 -12.09 -6.27 1.45
C TYR A 139 -12.68 -7.65 1.20
N GLU A 140 -13.36 -7.78 0.07
CA GLU A 140 -14.01 -9.02 -0.35
C GLU A 140 -13.27 -9.61 -1.55
N SER A 141 -13.18 -10.93 -1.61
CA SER A 141 -12.64 -11.63 -2.78
C SER A 141 -13.73 -11.71 -3.86
N THR A 142 -13.57 -10.94 -4.93
CA THR A 142 -14.60 -10.77 -5.97
C THR A 142 -14.20 -11.29 -7.34
N ALA A 143 -12.91 -11.61 -7.55
CA ALA A 143 -12.39 -12.01 -8.86
C ALA A 143 -11.20 -12.95 -8.75
N HIS A 144 -10.95 -13.72 -9.80
CA HIS A 144 -9.71 -14.47 -10.00
C HIS A 144 -8.76 -13.68 -10.90
N GLY A 145 -7.49 -13.57 -10.51
CA GLY A 145 -6.45 -12.97 -11.35
C GLY A 145 -5.85 -14.00 -12.31
N PHE A 146 -5.61 -13.59 -13.55
CA PHE A 146 -4.88 -14.38 -14.55
C PHE A 146 -3.73 -13.54 -15.09
N GLN A 147 -2.57 -14.16 -15.29
CA GLN A 147 -1.43 -13.50 -15.90
C GLN A 147 -0.75 -14.40 -16.94
N LYS A 148 -0.14 -13.78 -17.92
CA LYS A 148 0.69 -14.43 -18.93
C LYS A 148 1.93 -13.57 -19.19
N ARG A 149 3.10 -14.15 -19.12
CA ARG A 149 4.33 -13.47 -19.57
C ARG A 149 4.36 -13.43 -21.09
N LEU A 150 4.79 -12.30 -21.64
CA LEU A 150 4.92 -12.05 -23.07
C LEU A 150 6.36 -12.20 -23.52
#